data_9126245e281a74a3faed8033a31a34ff
#
_entry.id   9126245e281a74a3faed8033a31a34ff
#
_cell.length_a   1.000
_cell.length_b   1.000
_cell.length_c   1.000
_cell.angle_alpha   90.00
_cell.angle_beta   90.00
_cell.angle_gamma   90.00
#
_symmetry.space_group_name_H-M   'P 1'
#
loop_
_entity.id
_entity.type
_entity.pdbx_description
1 polymer ?
#
loop_
_entity_poly.entity_id
_entity_poly.type
_entity_poly.pdbx_seq_one_letter_code
_entity_poly.pdbx_strand_id
1 'polypeptide(L)'
;MACLLACLLWSCGKKKADDPMGDNGRTQRTENLLYHLKEISSKGYLFGQQDATLYGEGWADDSARSDIKTICGDMPSLVGFEIGGIETGDSLNIYSTPFNLIRKEIINQYDRAGVVTISWQCKNPVRGGSINDIMEGGSKHEAFLGWLDKVADFMNSLETPYGVKVPVIFRPWQENGENHFWWEDSVCTKEQYLALWQMTQERMKENDVVNVLYAYSPLATEDASESHYTARYPGDELIDILGINYYCHAEEGDTTALATFTKTLDKNLRMLTKLGKKAGKPIAITETGYRSIKSDNWWTENLSKAIGNHPISYVMLWRNGHELANHYYVPFPGQRSTEDFVKFYNEPRTLFLHDINGMYLEKKESKSKE
;
A
#
# COMPACT_ATOMS: atom_id res chain seq x y z
N MET A 1 54.58 27.32 33.03
CA MET A 1 54.28 26.82 31.67
C MET A 1 53.03 25.97 31.75
N ALA A 2 51.88 26.50 31.38
CA ALA A 2 50.62 25.78 31.39
C ALA A 2 50.28 25.48 29.92
N CYS A 3 50.26 24.19 29.55
CA CYS A 3 49.78 23.73 28.24
C CYS A 3 48.26 23.68 28.22
N LEU A 4 47.63 24.59 27.47
CA LEU A 4 46.21 24.47 27.08
C LEU A 4 46.08 23.41 25.99
N LEU A 5 45.46 22.26 26.31
CA LEU A 5 44.95 21.31 25.33
C LEU A 5 43.65 21.85 24.78
N ALA A 6 43.66 22.32 23.54
CA ALA A 6 42.42 22.63 22.80
C ALA A 6 41.83 21.34 22.27
N CYS A 7 40.75 20.84 22.89
CA CYS A 7 39.92 19.79 22.33
C CYS A 7 39.09 20.34 21.14
N LEU A 8 39.55 20.07 19.93
CA LEU A 8 38.75 20.24 18.72
C LEU A 8 37.66 19.19 18.71
N LEU A 9 36.44 19.56 19.13
CA LEU A 9 35.23 18.80 18.90
C LEU A 9 34.92 18.86 17.39
N TRP A 10 35.32 17.86 16.67
CA TRP A 10 34.89 17.65 15.31
C TRP A 10 33.44 17.18 15.37
N SER A 11 32.51 18.12 15.21
CA SER A 11 31.10 17.81 14.92
C SER A 11 31.06 17.15 13.55
N CYS A 12 30.96 15.82 13.53
CA CYS A 12 30.69 15.05 12.32
C CYS A 12 29.21 15.24 11.97
N GLY A 13 28.86 16.40 11.41
CA GLY A 13 27.56 16.63 10.83
C GLY A 13 27.34 15.61 9.70
N LYS A 14 26.39 14.71 9.85
CA LYS A 14 25.98 13.81 8.77
C LYS A 14 25.60 14.68 7.58
N LYS A 15 26.31 14.56 6.44
CA LYS A 15 25.89 15.24 5.20
C LYS A 15 24.49 14.75 4.84
N LYS A 16 23.56 15.70 4.61
CA LYS A 16 22.27 15.36 3.99
C LYS A 16 22.54 14.65 2.67
N ALA A 17 21.79 13.57 2.42
CA ALA A 17 21.84 12.91 1.13
C ALA A 17 21.22 13.83 0.07
N ASP A 18 21.73 13.74 -1.16
CA ASP A 18 21.11 14.38 -2.30
C ASP A 18 19.82 13.63 -2.64
N ASP A 19 18.69 14.33 -2.61
CA ASP A 19 17.37 13.82 -2.98
C ASP A 19 16.71 14.80 -3.96
N PRO A 20 17.17 14.78 -5.23
CA PRO A 20 16.73 15.75 -6.22
C PRO A 20 15.25 15.61 -6.53
N MET A 21 14.63 16.71 -6.93
CA MET A 21 13.27 16.73 -7.45
C MET A 21 13.25 16.20 -8.88
N GLY A 22 12.26 15.35 -9.16
CA GLY A 22 11.90 14.94 -10.51
C GLY A 22 11.00 15.95 -11.21
N ASP A 23 10.67 15.67 -12.47
CA ASP A 23 9.95 16.61 -13.35
C ASP A 23 8.48 16.85 -12.93
N ASN A 24 7.88 15.92 -12.17
CA ASN A 24 6.46 15.96 -11.80
C ASN A 24 6.20 16.53 -10.38
N GLY A 25 7.16 17.27 -9.81
CA GLY A 25 7.04 17.86 -8.49
C GLY A 25 7.17 16.85 -7.33
N ARG A 26 7.70 15.66 -7.60
CA ARG A 26 8.05 14.62 -6.63
C ARG A 26 9.57 14.44 -6.56
N THR A 27 10.05 13.76 -5.52
CA THR A 27 11.46 13.37 -5.48
C THR A 27 11.78 12.41 -6.64
N GLN A 28 13.03 12.45 -7.12
CA GLN A 28 13.48 11.51 -8.17
C GLN A 28 13.32 10.05 -7.74
N ARG A 29 13.48 9.74 -6.45
CA ARG A 29 13.25 8.39 -5.91
C ARG A 29 11.79 7.94 -6.04
N THR A 30 10.84 8.86 -5.87
CA THR A 30 9.41 8.59 -6.06
C THR A 30 9.08 8.31 -7.52
N GLU A 31 9.66 9.08 -8.45
CA GLU A 31 9.52 8.82 -9.89
C GLU A 31 10.17 7.49 -10.29
N ASN A 32 11.33 7.18 -9.73
CA ASN A 32 11.99 5.89 -9.96
C ASN A 32 11.15 4.71 -9.46
N LEU A 33 10.51 4.85 -8.30
CA LEU A 33 9.58 3.83 -7.80
C LEU A 33 8.44 3.57 -8.81
N LEU A 34 7.81 4.62 -9.33
CA LEU A 34 6.75 4.49 -10.33
C LEU A 34 7.26 3.79 -11.60
N TYR A 35 8.44 4.17 -12.07
CA TYR A 35 9.09 3.53 -13.22
C TYR A 35 9.30 2.03 -12.95
N HIS A 36 9.90 1.66 -11.81
CA HIS A 36 10.20 0.27 -11.50
C HIS A 36 8.95 -0.57 -11.22
N LEU A 37 7.87 0.01 -10.70
CA LEU A 37 6.57 -0.67 -10.59
C LEU A 37 5.98 -1.04 -11.95
N LYS A 38 6.23 -0.26 -12.99
CA LYS A 38 5.84 -0.62 -14.38
C LYS A 38 6.71 -1.76 -14.91
N GLU A 39 8.02 -1.66 -14.74
CA GLU A 39 8.98 -2.62 -15.28
C GLU A 39 8.93 -4.00 -14.59
N ILE A 40 8.68 -4.05 -13.26
CA ILE A 40 8.67 -5.28 -12.49
C ILE A 40 7.62 -6.27 -13.00
N SER A 41 6.51 -5.78 -13.52
CA SER A 41 5.41 -6.59 -14.06
C SER A 41 5.81 -7.52 -15.21
N SER A 42 6.93 -7.21 -15.88
CA SER A 42 7.51 -8.06 -16.94
C SER A 42 8.27 -9.28 -16.38
N LYS A 43 8.67 -9.23 -15.11
CA LYS A 43 9.44 -10.28 -14.43
C LYS A 43 8.56 -11.09 -13.48
N GLY A 44 7.69 -10.41 -12.77
CA GLY A 44 6.82 -10.96 -11.74
C GLY A 44 6.02 -9.87 -11.07
N TYR A 45 5.69 -10.07 -9.81
CA TYR A 45 4.97 -9.11 -8.98
C TYR A 45 5.50 -9.14 -7.55
N LEU A 46 5.54 -7.97 -6.91
CA LEU A 46 5.92 -7.85 -5.52
C LEU A 46 4.87 -8.55 -4.64
N PHE A 47 5.33 -9.43 -3.74
CA PHE A 47 4.47 -9.99 -2.70
C PHE A 47 4.46 -9.08 -1.48
N GLY A 48 3.27 -8.70 -1.04
CA GLY A 48 3.08 -7.80 0.08
C GLY A 48 2.13 -8.31 1.14
N GLN A 49 2.27 -7.76 2.35
CA GLN A 49 1.34 -7.97 3.45
C GLN A 49 1.15 -6.69 4.24
N GLN A 50 -0.10 -6.43 4.66
CA GLN A 50 -0.46 -5.34 5.57
C GLN A 50 0.11 -5.62 6.96
N ASP A 51 0.74 -4.61 7.57
CA ASP A 51 1.29 -4.60 8.93
C ASP A 51 2.28 -5.73 9.26
N ALA A 52 2.91 -6.32 8.23
CA ALA A 52 3.73 -7.54 8.31
C ALA A 52 4.91 -7.47 9.29
N THR A 53 5.34 -6.27 9.68
CA THR A 53 6.49 -6.02 10.57
C THR A 53 6.10 -5.37 11.90
N LEU A 54 4.80 -5.15 12.10
CA LEU A 54 4.27 -4.57 13.34
C LEU A 54 3.80 -5.64 14.31
N TYR A 55 3.14 -6.65 13.79
CA TYR A 55 2.57 -7.77 14.56
C TYR A 55 2.21 -8.94 13.63
N GLY A 56 1.89 -10.09 14.22
CA GLY A 56 1.43 -11.29 13.54
C GLY A 56 0.80 -12.28 14.52
N GLU A 57 0.66 -13.52 14.13
CA GLU A 57 0.04 -14.53 14.98
C GLU A 57 0.89 -14.80 16.23
N GLY A 58 0.34 -14.42 17.39
CA GLY A 58 0.98 -14.62 18.70
C GLY A 58 2.19 -13.72 18.98
N TRP A 59 2.38 -12.61 18.26
CA TRP A 59 3.46 -11.67 18.53
C TRP A 59 3.09 -10.22 18.10
N ALA A 60 3.73 -9.26 18.75
CA ALA A 60 3.68 -7.83 18.40
C ALA A 60 5.02 -7.15 18.76
N ASP A 61 5.26 -5.96 18.21
CA ASP A 61 6.39 -5.06 18.54
C ASP A 61 7.80 -5.66 18.36
N ASP A 62 7.98 -6.61 17.43
CA ASP A 62 9.27 -7.19 17.05
C ASP A 62 9.59 -6.89 15.59
N SER A 63 10.32 -5.81 15.33
CA SER A 63 10.64 -5.30 13.99
C SER A 63 11.56 -6.21 13.16
N ALA A 64 12.16 -7.23 13.74
CA ALA A 64 12.95 -8.23 13.03
C ALA A 64 12.12 -9.43 12.56
N ARG A 65 10.86 -9.49 12.96
CA ARG A 65 9.95 -10.60 12.75
C ARG A 65 8.92 -10.31 11.66
N SER A 66 8.45 -11.37 11.04
CA SER A 66 7.28 -11.45 10.19
C SER A 66 6.83 -12.90 10.16
N ASP A 67 5.52 -13.18 10.12
CA ASP A 67 5.02 -14.55 9.96
C ASP A 67 5.56 -15.18 8.67
N ILE A 68 5.61 -14.40 7.59
CA ILE A 68 6.20 -14.79 6.30
C ILE A 68 7.67 -15.16 6.46
N LYS A 69 8.47 -14.29 7.11
CA LYS A 69 9.89 -14.55 7.33
C LYS A 69 10.12 -15.85 8.16
N THR A 70 9.24 -16.09 9.10
CA THR A 70 9.33 -17.31 9.93
C THR A 70 9.13 -18.58 9.11
N ILE A 71 8.34 -18.52 8.02
CA ILE A 71 8.05 -19.66 7.13
C ILE A 71 9.09 -19.79 6.02
N CYS A 72 9.39 -18.69 5.31
CA CYS A 72 10.18 -18.70 4.08
C CYS A 72 11.63 -18.27 4.28
N GLY A 73 11.98 -17.71 5.44
CA GLY A 73 13.31 -17.11 5.69
C GLY A 73 13.50 -15.74 5.08
N ASP A 74 12.47 -15.18 4.39
CA ASP A 74 12.50 -13.92 3.67
C ASP A 74 11.34 -13.01 4.06
N MET A 75 11.51 -11.71 3.84
CA MET A 75 10.50 -10.68 4.13
C MET A 75 9.62 -10.41 2.91
N PRO A 76 8.40 -9.88 3.11
CA PRO A 76 7.63 -9.32 2.00
C PRO A 76 8.40 -8.22 1.28
N SER A 77 8.34 -8.20 -0.04
CA SER A 77 8.93 -7.11 -0.84
C SER A 77 8.16 -5.80 -0.72
N LEU A 78 6.86 -5.89 -0.38
CA LEU A 78 5.99 -4.75 -0.13
C LEU A 78 5.32 -4.89 1.24
N VAL A 79 5.33 -3.83 2.05
CA VAL A 79 4.62 -3.81 3.34
C VAL A 79 3.60 -2.69 3.33
N GLY A 80 2.36 -3.03 3.69
CA GLY A 80 1.28 -2.08 3.88
C GLY A 80 1.24 -1.57 5.32
N PHE A 81 0.77 -0.33 5.51
CA PHE A 81 0.55 0.27 6.83
C PHE A 81 -0.77 1.04 6.84
N GLU A 82 -1.47 1.03 7.99
CA GLU A 82 -2.72 1.77 8.18
C GLU A 82 -2.49 2.99 9.08
N ILE A 83 -3.00 4.17 8.67
CA ILE A 83 -2.82 5.41 9.42
C ILE A 83 -4.13 6.05 9.91
N GLY A 84 -5.27 5.34 9.82
CA GLY A 84 -6.54 5.83 10.39
C GLY A 84 -6.42 6.15 11.88
N GLY A 85 -6.97 7.29 12.29
CA GLY A 85 -6.84 7.85 13.64
C GLY A 85 -5.84 9.01 13.73
N ILE A 86 -4.89 9.11 12.79
CA ILE A 86 -3.92 10.22 12.79
C ILE A 86 -4.62 11.57 12.62
N GLU A 87 -5.67 11.62 11.83
CA GLU A 87 -6.47 12.81 11.55
C GLU A 87 -7.10 13.43 12.79
N THR A 88 -7.42 12.61 13.78
CA THR A 88 -7.96 13.07 15.06
C THR A 88 -6.88 13.43 16.08
N GLY A 89 -5.60 13.20 15.77
CA GLY A 89 -4.47 13.46 16.67
C GLY A 89 -4.30 12.37 17.73
N ASP A 90 -4.80 11.16 17.47
CA ASP A 90 -4.57 10.01 18.32
C ASP A 90 -3.07 9.63 18.29
N SER A 91 -2.59 8.98 19.34
CA SER A 91 -1.22 8.45 19.39
C SER A 91 -1.10 7.06 18.78
N LEU A 92 -2.22 6.38 18.59
CA LEU A 92 -2.37 5.02 18.06
C LEU A 92 -3.28 5.04 16.84
N ASN A 93 -2.98 4.18 15.86
CA ASN A 93 -3.90 3.95 14.75
C ASN A 93 -5.13 3.14 15.17
N ILE A 94 -6.06 2.92 14.26
CA ILE A 94 -7.31 2.16 14.50
C ILE A 94 -7.08 0.69 14.94
N TYR A 95 -5.88 0.16 14.78
CA TYR A 95 -5.46 -1.18 15.25
C TYR A 95 -4.58 -1.12 16.51
N SER A 96 -4.64 0.00 17.24
CA SER A 96 -3.89 0.22 18.48
C SER A 96 -2.36 0.21 18.32
N THR A 97 -1.85 0.46 17.13
CA THR A 97 -0.42 0.54 16.87
C THR A 97 0.07 2.00 16.95
N PRO A 98 1.16 2.28 17.69
CA PRO A 98 1.71 3.64 17.81
C PRO A 98 2.22 4.19 16.47
N PHE A 99 1.88 5.43 16.13
CA PHE A 99 2.34 6.06 14.88
C PHE A 99 3.86 6.22 14.78
N ASN A 100 4.56 6.36 15.89
CA ASN A 100 6.03 6.38 15.89
C ASN A 100 6.64 5.02 15.50
N LEU A 101 5.99 3.91 15.88
CA LEU A 101 6.38 2.56 15.47
C LEU A 101 6.08 2.35 13.98
N ILE A 102 4.90 2.75 13.50
CA ILE A 102 4.54 2.69 12.08
C ILE A 102 5.56 3.46 11.24
N ARG A 103 5.89 4.70 11.63
CA ARG A 103 6.92 5.51 10.93
C ARG A 103 8.28 4.80 10.90
N LYS A 104 8.70 4.25 12.03
CA LYS A 104 9.96 3.51 12.14
C LYS A 104 9.99 2.31 11.18
N GLU A 105 8.92 1.52 11.13
CA GLU A 105 8.86 0.34 10.26
C GLU A 105 8.76 0.69 8.78
N ILE A 106 8.12 1.81 8.42
CA ILE A 106 8.15 2.37 7.06
C ILE A 106 9.59 2.69 6.63
N ILE A 107 10.35 3.39 7.48
CA ILE A 107 11.76 3.72 7.20
C ILE A 107 12.60 2.43 7.14
N ASN A 108 12.39 1.49 8.05
CA ASN A 108 13.08 0.21 8.03
C ASN A 108 12.80 -0.59 6.76
N GLN A 109 11.56 -0.58 6.24
CA GLN A 109 11.22 -1.27 5.00
C GLN A 109 11.93 -0.64 3.79
N TYR A 110 11.99 0.68 3.75
CA TYR A 110 12.78 1.41 2.74
C TYR A 110 14.28 1.09 2.84
N ASP A 111 14.85 1.08 4.05
CA ASP A 111 16.27 0.77 4.29
C ASP A 111 16.64 -0.67 3.88
N ARG A 112 15.66 -1.60 3.92
CA ARG A 112 15.79 -2.96 3.36
C ARG A 112 15.64 -3.00 1.83
N ALA A 113 15.47 -1.87 1.16
CA ALA A 113 15.13 -1.74 -0.26
C ALA A 113 13.74 -2.29 -0.65
N GLY A 114 12.86 -2.52 0.30
CA GLY A 114 11.48 -2.92 0.08
C GLY A 114 10.56 -1.74 -0.23
N VAL A 115 9.36 -2.03 -0.71
CA VAL A 115 8.35 -1.04 -1.09
C VAL A 115 7.33 -0.85 0.03
N VAL A 116 6.78 0.36 0.14
CA VAL A 116 5.80 0.72 1.17
C VAL A 116 4.49 1.17 0.52
N THR A 117 3.36 0.68 1.05
CA THR A 117 2.04 1.23 0.75
C THR A 117 1.32 1.63 2.03
N ILE A 118 0.51 2.70 1.96
CA ILE A 118 -0.20 3.26 3.11
C ILE A 118 -1.68 3.37 2.76
N SER A 119 -2.53 2.80 3.61
CA SER A 119 -3.98 3.02 3.59
C SER A 119 -4.39 4.02 4.68
N TRP A 120 -5.51 4.68 4.47
CA TRP A 120 -6.08 5.61 5.43
C TRP A 120 -7.57 5.36 5.58
N GLN A 121 -7.94 4.60 6.60
CA GLN A 121 -9.33 4.40 7.01
C GLN A 121 -9.77 5.59 7.87
N CYS A 122 -9.98 6.72 7.19
CA CYS A 122 -10.36 7.99 7.81
C CYS A 122 -11.64 7.86 8.62
N LYS A 123 -11.65 8.33 9.86
CA LYS A 123 -12.87 8.41 10.68
C LYS A 123 -13.91 9.29 10.00
N ASN A 124 -15.19 9.02 10.27
CA ASN A 124 -16.26 9.82 9.69
C ASN A 124 -16.29 11.25 10.28
N PRO A 125 -15.98 12.31 9.50
CA PRO A 125 -15.96 13.69 9.99
C PRO A 125 -17.36 14.28 10.15
N VAL A 126 -18.37 13.62 9.54
CA VAL A 126 -19.74 14.17 9.44
C VAL A 126 -20.77 13.33 10.18
N ARG A 127 -20.39 12.60 11.24
CA ARG A 127 -21.34 11.76 12.00
C ARG A 127 -22.67 12.49 12.22
N GLY A 128 -23.76 11.95 11.63
CA GLY A 128 -25.09 12.51 11.69
C GLY A 128 -25.30 13.81 10.87
N GLY A 129 -24.31 14.21 10.06
CA GLY A 129 -24.36 15.35 9.15
C GLY A 129 -24.25 14.91 7.69
N SER A 130 -24.00 15.86 6.80
CA SER A 130 -23.88 15.70 5.36
C SER A 130 -22.41 15.72 4.91
N ILE A 131 -22.08 14.98 3.86
CA ILE A 131 -20.78 15.08 3.19
C ILE A 131 -20.51 16.52 2.71
N ASN A 132 -21.56 17.30 2.39
CA ASN A 132 -21.44 18.71 2.03
C ASN A 132 -20.83 19.57 3.16
N ASP A 133 -20.90 19.13 4.41
CA ASP A 133 -20.32 19.87 5.53
C ASP A 133 -18.78 19.99 5.44
N ILE A 134 -18.13 19.02 4.78
CA ILE A 134 -16.65 19.02 4.57
C ILE A 134 -16.23 19.52 3.19
N MET A 135 -17.17 19.72 2.26
CA MET A 135 -16.87 20.31 0.97
C MET A 135 -16.62 21.82 1.10
N GLU A 136 -16.06 22.44 0.06
CA GLU A 136 -15.81 23.88 0.03
C GLU A 136 -17.07 24.69 0.41
N GLY A 137 -16.91 25.62 1.34
CA GLY A 137 -18.01 26.39 1.93
C GLY A 137 -18.85 25.66 2.97
N GLY A 138 -18.60 24.39 3.24
CA GLY A 138 -19.26 23.61 4.29
C GLY A 138 -18.80 23.97 5.70
N SER A 139 -19.66 23.72 6.69
CA SER A 139 -19.44 24.12 8.10
C SER A 139 -18.24 23.45 8.78
N LYS A 140 -17.76 22.32 8.23
CA LYS A 140 -16.62 21.51 8.73
C LYS A 140 -15.44 21.48 7.76
N HIS A 141 -15.48 22.27 6.69
CA HIS A 141 -14.44 22.27 5.66
C HIS A 141 -13.05 22.52 6.24
N GLU A 142 -12.86 23.62 6.98
CA GLU A 142 -11.59 23.96 7.60
C GLU A 142 -11.10 22.90 8.59
N ALA A 143 -12.01 22.30 9.36
CA ALA A 143 -11.67 21.21 10.26
C ALA A 143 -11.19 19.96 9.52
N PHE A 144 -11.80 19.66 8.37
CA PHE A 144 -11.39 18.55 7.52
C PHE A 144 -10.05 18.82 6.80
N LEU A 145 -9.80 20.04 6.34
CA LEU A 145 -8.47 20.44 5.86
C LEU A 145 -7.39 20.22 6.95
N GLY A 146 -7.68 20.56 8.20
CA GLY A 146 -6.79 20.27 9.32
C GLY A 146 -6.56 18.76 9.57
N TRP A 147 -7.49 17.89 9.17
CA TRP A 147 -7.26 16.43 9.16
C TRP A 147 -6.29 16.02 8.05
N LEU A 148 -6.46 16.57 6.86
CA LEU A 148 -5.54 16.35 5.74
C LEU A 148 -4.13 16.88 6.04
N ASP A 149 -4.00 17.99 6.78
CA ASP A 149 -2.70 18.50 7.24
C ASP A 149 -1.96 17.47 8.10
N LYS A 150 -2.63 16.81 9.02
CA LYS A 150 -1.99 15.78 9.86
C LYS A 150 -1.53 14.58 9.04
N VAL A 151 -2.28 14.20 8.01
CA VAL A 151 -1.85 13.17 7.06
C VAL A 151 -0.62 13.65 6.28
N ALA A 152 -0.62 14.90 5.80
CA ALA A 152 0.52 15.51 5.12
C ALA A 152 1.77 15.58 6.01
N ASP A 153 1.62 15.99 7.27
CA ASP A 153 2.69 16.01 8.27
C ASP A 153 3.29 14.61 8.48
N PHE A 154 2.43 13.58 8.54
CA PHE A 154 2.90 12.21 8.64
C PHE A 154 3.71 11.80 7.40
N MET A 155 3.21 12.04 6.19
CA MET A 155 3.93 11.76 4.94
C MET A 155 5.27 12.50 4.88
N ASN A 156 5.30 13.77 5.27
CA ASN A 156 6.52 14.57 5.35
C ASN A 156 7.51 14.07 6.40
N SER A 157 7.02 13.44 7.48
CA SER A 157 7.87 12.86 8.52
C SER A 157 8.57 11.55 8.12
N LEU A 158 8.19 10.96 6.97
CA LEU A 158 8.80 9.74 6.43
C LEU A 158 10.14 10.09 5.77
N GLU A 159 11.14 10.27 6.60
CA GLU A 159 12.48 10.70 6.21
C GLU A 159 13.54 9.88 6.94
N THR A 160 14.54 9.41 6.19
CA THR A 160 15.68 8.70 6.77
C THR A 160 16.53 9.65 7.63
N PRO A 161 17.43 9.13 8.50
CA PRO A 161 18.36 9.96 9.26
C PRO A 161 19.31 10.81 8.42
N TYR A 162 19.34 10.60 7.10
CA TYR A 162 20.15 11.33 6.14
C TYR A 162 19.37 12.37 5.34
N GLY A 163 18.10 12.59 5.66
CA GLY A 163 17.23 13.56 4.99
C GLY A 163 16.63 13.10 3.67
N VAL A 164 16.65 11.79 3.39
CA VAL A 164 15.99 11.21 2.21
C VAL A 164 14.53 10.98 2.50
N LYS A 165 13.64 11.53 1.69
CA LYS A 165 12.21 11.24 1.75
C LYS A 165 11.93 9.81 1.30
N VAL A 166 11.18 9.05 2.11
CA VAL A 166 10.79 7.67 1.80
C VAL A 166 9.61 7.67 0.84
N PRO A 167 9.77 7.18 -0.41
CA PRO A 167 8.65 7.07 -1.34
C PRO A 167 7.63 6.05 -0.87
N VAL A 168 6.34 6.40 -0.94
CA VAL A 168 5.24 5.53 -0.54
C VAL A 168 4.12 5.52 -1.57
N ILE A 169 3.37 4.42 -1.61
CA ILE A 169 2.13 4.29 -2.39
C ILE A 169 0.96 4.59 -1.43
N PHE A 170 0.26 5.70 -1.60
CA PHE A 170 -0.86 6.07 -0.76
C PHE A 170 -2.19 5.66 -1.39
N ARG A 171 -3.05 4.99 -0.61
CA ARG A 171 -4.35 4.46 -1.02
C ARG A 171 -5.48 5.07 -0.18
N PRO A 172 -5.78 6.38 -0.31
CA PRO A 172 -6.95 6.96 0.34
C PRO A 172 -8.23 6.50 -0.36
N TRP A 173 -9.37 6.60 0.35
CA TRP A 173 -10.71 6.42 -0.22
C TRP A 173 -10.91 5.08 -0.95
N GLN A 174 -10.28 4.03 -0.45
CA GLN A 174 -10.38 2.66 -0.97
C GLN A 174 -11.80 2.09 -0.82
N GLU A 175 -12.13 1.03 -1.59
CA GLU A 175 -13.36 0.24 -1.45
C GLU A 175 -14.64 1.10 -1.49
N ASN A 176 -14.71 2.00 -2.43
CA ASN A 176 -15.74 3.03 -2.54
C ASN A 176 -17.14 2.52 -2.99
N GLY A 177 -17.35 1.22 -3.07
CA GLY A 177 -18.59 0.57 -3.50
C GLY A 177 -19.21 -0.38 -2.46
N GLU A 178 -18.70 -0.43 -1.23
CA GLU A 178 -19.28 -1.23 -0.13
C GLU A 178 -19.69 -0.39 1.07
N ASN A 179 -20.70 -0.89 1.84
CA ASN A 179 -21.24 -0.26 3.04
C ASN A 179 -20.30 -0.25 4.26
N HIS A 180 -19.02 -0.03 4.05
CA HIS A 180 -18.00 -0.02 5.10
C HIS A 180 -17.56 1.39 5.47
N PHE A 181 -17.49 2.28 4.48
CA PHE A 181 -16.90 3.58 4.63
C PHE A 181 -17.91 4.70 4.37
N TRP A 182 -17.74 5.83 5.05
CA TRP A 182 -18.60 6.99 4.87
C TRP A 182 -18.45 7.67 3.49
N TRP A 183 -17.46 7.29 2.69
CA TRP A 183 -17.25 7.73 1.30
C TRP A 183 -17.77 6.72 0.25
N GLU A 184 -18.47 5.68 0.65
CA GLU A 184 -19.05 4.70 -0.26
C GLU A 184 -20.22 5.28 -1.05
N ASP A 185 -20.65 4.61 -2.12
CA ASP A 185 -21.56 5.17 -3.13
C ASP A 185 -22.99 5.44 -2.66
N SER A 186 -23.47 4.75 -1.62
CA SER A 186 -24.81 5.01 -1.05
C SER A 186 -24.84 6.26 -0.16
N VAL A 187 -23.68 6.75 0.30
CA VAL A 187 -23.57 7.90 1.21
C VAL A 187 -22.95 9.13 0.52
N CYS A 188 -21.96 8.91 -0.32
CA CYS A 188 -21.14 9.93 -0.96
C CYS A 188 -21.38 9.90 -2.48
N THR A 189 -21.91 10.96 -3.08
CA THR A 189 -22.11 11.02 -4.53
C THR A 189 -20.78 10.94 -5.28
N LYS A 190 -20.85 10.65 -6.59
CA LYS A 190 -19.65 10.65 -7.44
C LYS A 190 -18.90 11.97 -7.36
N GLU A 191 -19.59 13.08 -7.47
CA GLU A 191 -19.03 14.44 -7.47
C GLU A 191 -18.33 14.73 -6.13
N GLN A 192 -18.95 14.35 -5.02
CA GLN A 192 -18.36 14.47 -3.68
C GLN A 192 -17.12 13.60 -3.52
N TYR A 193 -17.15 12.37 -4.03
CA TYR A 193 -15.99 11.47 -3.99
C TYR A 193 -14.82 12.00 -4.83
N LEU A 194 -15.09 12.53 -6.03
CA LEU A 194 -14.07 13.18 -6.85
C LEU A 194 -13.48 14.41 -6.16
N ALA A 195 -14.35 15.23 -5.51
CA ALA A 195 -13.90 16.38 -4.72
C ALA A 195 -13.02 15.95 -3.52
N LEU A 196 -13.31 14.84 -2.86
CA LEU A 196 -12.44 14.29 -1.80
C LEU A 196 -11.03 14.00 -2.34
N TRP A 197 -10.91 13.35 -3.50
CA TRP A 197 -9.63 13.07 -4.13
C TRP A 197 -8.87 14.34 -4.48
N GLN A 198 -9.54 15.27 -5.12
CA GLN A 198 -8.95 16.55 -5.51
C GLN A 198 -8.46 17.34 -4.28
N MET A 199 -9.34 17.53 -3.29
CA MET A 199 -9.01 18.24 -2.05
C MET A 199 -7.84 17.58 -1.29
N THR A 200 -7.80 16.22 -1.27
CA THR A 200 -6.70 15.49 -0.63
C THR A 200 -5.38 15.80 -1.32
N GLN A 201 -5.32 15.72 -2.65
CA GLN A 201 -4.05 15.92 -3.38
C GLN A 201 -3.63 17.39 -3.40
N GLU A 202 -4.58 18.33 -3.52
CA GLU A 202 -4.29 19.74 -3.40
C GLU A 202 -3.69 20.07 -2.03
N ARG A 203 -4.28 19.51 -0.95
CA ARG A 203 -3.77 19.73 0.40
C ARG A 203 -2.41 19.11 0.63
N MET A 204 -2.14 17.90 0.09
CA MET A 204 -0.80 17.30 0.10
C MET A 204 0.23 18.19 -0.61
N LYS A 205 -0.14 18.74 -1.78
CA LYS A 205 0.72 19.64 -2.55
C LYS A 205 0.98 20.96 -1.82
N GLU A 206 -0.03 21.55 -1.20
CA GLU A 206 0.09 22.78 -0.39
C GLU A 206 1.03 22.60 0.81
N ASN A 207 1.12 21.39 1.33
CA ASN A 207 2.02 21.01 2.44
C ASN A 207 3.36 20.41 1.95
N ASP A 208 3.75 20.63 0.69
CA ASP A 208 5.02 20.18 0.12
C ASP A 208 5.28 18.66 0.26
N VAL A 209 4.23 17.84 0.17
CA VAL A 209 4.38 16.37 0.16
C VAL A 209 4.86 15.92 -1.22
N VAL A 210 6.10 15.42 -1.30
CA VAL A 210 6.80 15.13 -2.56
C VAL A 210 7.17 13.66 -2.75
N ASN A 211 6.79 12.79 -1.82
CA ASN A 211 7.21 11.38 -1.75
C ASN A 211 6.05 10.39 -1.90
N VAL A 212 4.96 10.79 -2.52
CA VAL A 212 3.74 9.97 -2.60
C VAL A 212 3.37 9.65 -4.06
N LEU A 213 3.07 8.37 -4.31
CA LEU A 213 2.32 7.86 -5.47
C LEU A 213 0.90 7.53 -5.03
N TYR A 214 -0.09 7.79 -5.87
CA TYR A 214 -1.50 7.56 -5.54
C TYR A 214 -2.05 6.32 -6.23
N ALA A 215 -2.68 5.42 -5.47
CA ALA A 215 -3.33 4.24 -6.00
C ALA A 215 -4.85 4.33 -5.82
N TYR A 216 -5.60 4.14 -6.91
CA TYR A 216 -7.04 3.94 -6.89
C TYR A 216 -7.35 2.47 -6.64
N SER A 217 -8.15 2.15 -5.63
CA SER A 217 -8.37 0.79 -5.12
C SER A 217 -9.86 0.49 -4.87
N PRO A 218 -10.73 0.48 -5.89
CA PRO A 218 -12.12 0.10 -5.72
C PRO A 218 -12.23 -1.41 -5.49
N LEU A 219 -13.39 -1.84 -4.98
CA LEU A 219 -13.72 -3.26 -4.94
C LEU A 219 -13.92 -3.82 -6.35
N ALA A 220 -13.37 -5.00 -6.58
CA ALA A 220 -13.63 -5.77 -7.77
C ALA A 220 -15.04 -6.39 -7.72
N THR A 221 -15.69 -6.47 -8.86
CA THR A 221 -17.05 -7.00 -8.99
C THR A 221 -17.12 -8.21 -9.93
N GLU A 222 -18.17 -9.02 -9.82
CA GLU A 222 -18.32 -10.23 -10.64
C GLU A 222 -18.50 -9.93 -12.13
N ASP A 223 -19.08 -8.78 -12.48
CA ASP A 223 -19.23 -8.35 -13.88
C ASP A 223 -17.92 -7.89 -14.50
N ALA A 224 -16.98 -7.41 -13.69
CA ALA A 224 -15.67 -6.92 -14.10
C ALA A 224 -15.74 -5.89 -15.24
N SER A 225 -16.74 -5.01 -15.21
CA SER A 225 -16.97 -4.05 -16.31
C SER A 225 -16.08 -2.80 -16.15
N GLU A 226 -15.56 -2.31 -17.26
CA GLU A 226 -14.80 -1.05 -17.31
C GLU A 226 -15.66 0.14 -16.82
N SER A 227 -16.95 0.15 -17.19
CA SER A 227 -17.90 1.18 -16.78
C SER A 227 -18.09 1.23 -15.27
N HIS A 228 -18.13 0.08 -14.60
CA HIS A 228 -18.20 0.02 -13.15
C HIS A 228 -16.89 0.53 -12.51
N TYR A 229 -15.75 0.03 -12.95
CA TYR A 229 -14.43 0.44 -12.45
C TYR A 229 -14.22 1.96 -12.58
N THR A 230 -14.63 2.55 -13.70
CA THR A 230 -14.43 3.96 -14.00
C THR A 230 -15.55 4.87 -13.48
N ALA A 231 -16.63 4.32 -12.94
CA ALA A 231 -17.79 5.10 -12.49
C ALA A 231 -17.43 6.22 -11.53
N ARG A 232 -16.49 5.98 -10.64
CA ARG A 232 -15.98 6.95 -9.64
C ARG A 232 -14.46 7.18 -9.75
N TYR A 233 -13.85 6.84 -10.89
CA TYR A 233 -12.42 7.02 -11.12
C TYR A 233 -12.05 8.51 -11.14
N PRO A 234 -11.07 8.95 -10.32
CA PRO A 234 -10.74 10.37 -10.18
C PRO A 234 -10.06 10.98 -11.41
N GLY A 235 -9.54 10.16 -12.31
CA GLY A 235 -8.87 10.59 -13.53
C GLY A 235 -7.38 10.27 -13.56
N ASP A 236 -6.84 10.23 -14.78
CA ASP A 236 -5.44 9.84 -15.00
C ASP A 236 -4.43 10.81 -14.40
N GLU A 237 -4.80 12.09 -14.25
CA GLU A 237 -3.93 13.12 -13.67
C GLU A 237 -3.73 12.96 -12.16
N LEU A 238 -4.69 12.32 -11.47
CA LEU A 238 -4.67 12.16 -10.02
C LEU A 238 -4.18 10.78 -9.57
N ILE A 239 -4.13 9.80 -10.45
CA ILE A 239 -3.84 8.40 -10.08
C ILE A 239 -2.59 7.90 -10.80
N ASP A 240 -1.66 7.32 -10.06
CA ASP A 240 -0.45 6.71 -10.60
C ASP A 240 -0.60 5.21 -10.85
N ILE A 241 -1.40 4.52 -10.01
CA ILE A 241 -1.53 3.06 -9.98
C ILE A 241 -3.01 2.69 -10.04
N LEU A 242 -3.39 1.83 -10.98
CA LEU A 242 -4.74 1.27 -11.06
C LEU A 242 -4.80 -0.02 -10.26
N GLY A 243 -5.57 -0.03 -9.18
CA GLY A 243 -5.68 -1.15 -8.27
C GLY A 243 -7.09 -1.73 -8.18
N ILE A 244 -7.20 -2.89 -7.58
CA ILE A 244 -8.45 -3.49 -7.12
C ILE A 244 -8.25 -4.15 -5.76
N ASN A 245 -9.30 -4.14 -4.93
CA ASN A 245 -9.40 -4.95 -3.75
C ASN A 245 -10.40 -6.09 -4.01
N TYR A 246 -10.05 -7.32 -3.64
CA TYR A 246 -10.97 -8.47 -3.76
C TYR A 246 -10.61 -9.58 -2.79
N TYR A 247 -11.58 -10.02 -2.00
CA TYR A 247 -11.41 -11.03 -0.96
C TYR A 247 -12.10 -12.35 -1.30
N CYS A 248 -11.50 -13.45 -0.83
CA CYS A 248 -12.12 -14.77 -0.83
C CYS A 248 -12.95 -14.96 0.44
N HIS A 249 -14.25 -15.25 0.26
CA HIS A 249 -15.20 -15.47 1.35
C HIS A 249 -15.69 -16.93 1.41
N ALA A 250 -14.93 -17.87 0.85
CA ALA A 250 -15.29 -19.27 0.87
C ALA A 250 -15.31 -19.84 2.30
N GLU A 251 -16.30 -20.66 2.60
CA GLU A 251 -16.29 -21.50 3.79
C GLU A 251 -15.42 -22.76 3.56
N GLU A 252 -15.09 -23.47 4.63
CA GLU A 252 -14.31 -24.71 4.52
C GLU A 252 -15.01 -25.73 3.64
N GLY A 253 -14.30 -26.24 2.62
CA GLY A 253 -14.84 -27.19 1.66
C GLY A 253 -15.71 -26.59 0.54
N ASP A 254 -15.97 -25.26 0.54
CA ASP A 254 -16.72 -24.60 -0.51
C ASP A 254 -15.87 -24.35 -1.77
N THR A 255 -15.75 -25.40 -2.56
CA THR A 255 -14.99 -25.34 -3.84
C THR A 255 -15.64 -24.43 -4.86
N THR A 256 -16.94 -24.16 -4.77
CA THR A 256 -17.67 -23.25 -5.68
C THR A 256 -17.29 -21.80 -5.41
N ALA A 257 -17.27 -21.39 -4.14
CA ALA A 257 -16.84 -20.05 -3.77
C ALA A 257 -15.34 -19.82 -4.08
N LEU A 258 -14.49 -20.83 -3.86
CA LEU A 258 -13.07 -20.77 -4.27
C LEU A 258 -12.91 -20.58 -5.79
N ALA A 259 -13.67 -21.34 -6.58
CA ALA A 259 -13.65 -21.21 -8.05
C ALA A 259 -14.20 -19.84 -8.50
N THR A 260 -15.24 -19.33 -7.83
CA THR A 260 -15.80 -18.00 -8.08
C THR A 260 -14.76 -16.91 -7.80
N PHE A 261 -14.08 -16.97 -6.66
CA PHE A 261 -12.98 -16.06 -6.34
C PHE A 261 -11.93 -16.03 -7.46
N THR A 262 -11.41 -17.21 -7.84
CA THR A 262 -10.38 -17.32 -8.89
C THR A 262 -10.86 -16.72 -10.21
N LYS A 263 -12.06 -17.05 -10.65
CA LYS A 263 -12.64 -16.58 -11.92
C LYS A 263 -12.91 -15.07 -11.91
N THR A 264 -13.45 -14.55 -10.82
CA THR A 264 -13.78 -13.12 -10.70
C THR A 264 -12.51 -12.28 -10.65
N LEU A 265 -11.50 -12.70 -9.88
CA LEU A 265 -10.22 -12.01 -9.84
C LEU A 265 -9.54 -11.99 -11.22
N ASP A 266 -9.45 -13.14 -11.92
CA ASP A 266 -8.90 -13.20 -13.28
C ASP A 266 -9.64 -12.26 -14.26
N LYS A 267 -10.98 -12.22 -14.22
CA LYS A 267 -11.75 -11.30 -15.07
C LYS A 267 -11.44 -9.84 -14.81
N ASN A 268 -11.37 -9.44 -13.52
CA ASN A 268 -11.04 -8.07 -13.14
C ASN A 268 -9.62 -7.71 -13.55
N LEU A 269 -8.67 -8.61 -13.40
CA LEU A 269 -7.29 -8.41 -13.85
C LEU A 269 -7.18 -8.27 -15.38
N ARG A 270 -8.00 -9.00 -16.16
CA ARG A 270 -8.08 -8.79 -17.62
C ARG A 270 -8.58 -7.39 -17.97
N MET A 271 -9.61 -6.92 -17.30
CA MET A 271 -10.13 -5.55 -17.48
C MET A 271 -9.06 -4.54 -17.09
N LEU A 272 -8.46 -4.70 -15.91
CA LEU A 272 -7.43 -3.80 -15.39
C LEU A 272 -6.17 -3.76 -16.29
N THR A 273 -5.76 -4.91 -16.86
CA THR A 273 -4.67 -5.00 -17.83
C THR A 273 -4.92 -4.12 -19.05
N LYS A 274 -6.16 -4.11 -19.57
CA LYS A 274 -6.54 -3.25 -20.72
C LYS A 274 -6.48 -1.77 -20.35
N LEU A 275 -7.03 -1.41 -19.18
CA LEU A 275 -7.02 -0.04 -18.67
C LEU A 275 -5.59 0.45 -18.41
N GLY A 276 -4.78 -0.33 -17.71
CA GLY A 276 -3.39 0.01 -17.40
C GLY A 276 -2.56 0.22 -18.67
N LYS A 277 -2.74 -0.65 -19.68
CA LYS A 277 -2.09 -0.48 -20.99
C LYS A 277 -2.53 0.80 -21.69
N LYS A 278 -3.83 1.11 -21.68
CA LYS A 278 -4.41 2.33 -22.29
C LYS A 278 -3.88 3.59 -21.62
N ALA A 279 -3.83 3.60 -20.28
CA ALA A 279 -3.40 4.74 -19.48
C ALA A 279 -1.85 4.84 -19.31
N GLY A 280 -1.10 3.81 -19.71
CA GLY A 280 0.36 3.74 -19.47
C GLY A 280 0.72 3.60 -17.98
N LYS A 281 -0.18 3.02 -17.17
CA LYS A 281 -0.05 2.92 -15.69
C LYS A 281 0.19 1.49 -15.22
N PRO A 282 0.96 1.29 -14.14
CA PRO A 282 1.05 0.00 -13.48
C PRO A 282 -0.30 -0.40 -12.89
N ILE A 283 -0.54 -1.70 -12.82
CA ILE A 283 -1.76 -2.27 -12.22
C ILE A 283 -1.40 -3.15 -11.02
N ALA A 284 -2.31 -3.29 -10.05
CA ALA A 284 -2.05 -4.04 -8.84
C ALA A 284 -3.31 -4.70 -8.25
N ILE A 285 -3.10 -5.76 -7.50
CA ILE A 285 -4.07 -6.21 -6.49
C ILE A 285 -3.67 -5.47 -5.21
N THR A 286 -4.34 -4.35 -4.98
CA THR A 286 -4.00 -3.43 -3.89
C THR A 286 -4.36 -3.99 -2.53
N GLU A 287 -5.31 -4.95 -2.48
CA GLU A 287 -5.64 -5.68 -1.26
C GLU A 287 -6.40 -6.96 -1.59
N THR A 288 -6.03 -8.06 -0.95
CA THR A 288 -6.73 -9.35 -1.09
C THR A 288 -6.51 -10.21 0.14
N GLY A 289 -7.20 -11.33 0.18
CA GLY A 289 -6.96 -12.34 1.19
C GLY A 289 -8.08 -13.36 1.32
N TYR A 290 -7.81 -14.38 2.11
CA TYR A 290 -8.77 -15.39 2.53
C TYR A 290 -8.66 -15.53 4.04
N ARG A 291 -9.64 -14.99 4.78
CA ARG A 291 -9.62 -15.01 6.24
C ARG A 291 -9.52 -16.44 6.74
N SER A 292 -8.55 -16.68 7.64
CA SER A 292 -8.25 -17.98 8.26
C SER A 292 -7.75 -19.07 7.29
N ILE A 293 -7.61 -18.78 6.02
CA ILE A 293 -7.10 -19.66 4.94
C ILE A 293 -7.60 -21.10 5.12
N LYS A 294 -8.91 -21.30 4.96
CA LYS A 294 -9.61 -22.57 5.23
C LYS A 294 -9.38 -23.65 4.16
N SER A 295 -8.45 -23.43 3.22
CA SER A 295 -8.05 -24.36 2.15
C SER A 295 -6.54 -24.62 2.22
N ASP A 296 -6.13 -25.87 2.00
CA ASP A 296 -4.73 -26.28 2.05
C ASP A 296 -3.90 -25.75 0.88
N ASN A 297 -4.54 -25.48 -0.26
CA ASN A 297 -3.90 -25.15 -1.54
C ASN A 297 -4.40 -23.85 -2.18
N TRP A 298 -4.89 -22.90 -1.37
CA TRP A 298 -5.44 -21.63 -1.86
C TRP A 298 -4.39 -20.77 -2.58
N TRP A 299 -3.14 -20.84 -2.17
CA TRP A 299 -2.06 -20.01 -2.71
C TRP A 299 -1.78 -20.33 -4.16
N THR A 300 -1.58 -21.62 -4.48
CA THR A 300 -1.25 -22.06 -5.83
C THR A 300 -2.49 -22.26 -6.70
N GLU A 301 -3.56 -22.87 -6.17
CA GLU A 301 -4.73 -23.23 -6.97
C GLU A 301 -5.78 -22.10 -7.14
N ASN A 302 -5.73 -21.07 -6.28
CA ASN A 302 -6.68 -19.98 -6.36
C ASN A 302 -5.98 -18.64 -6.65
N LEU A 303 -5.12 -18.14 -5.77
CA LEU A 303 -4.50 -16.83 -5.92
C LEU A 303 -3.53 -16.78 -7.10
N SER A 304 -2.52 -17.65 -7.13
CA SER A 304 -1.52 -17.70 -8.22
C SER A 304 -2.19 -17.97 -9.56
N LYS A 305 -3.15 -18.89 -9.60
CA LYS A 305 -3.91 -19.21 -10.81
C LYS A 305 -4.74 -18.02 -11.32
N ALA A 306 -5.35 -17.24 -10.42
CA ALA A 306 -6.09 -16.04 -10.80
C ALA A 306 -5.17 -14.94 -11.31
N ILE A 307 -3.99 -14.75 -10.68
CA ILE A 307 -2.98 -13.81 -11.15
C ILE A 307 -2.43 -14.25 -12.51
N GLY A 308 -2.14 -15.51 -12.70
CA GLY A 308 -1.69 -16.08 -13.97
C GLY A 308 -0.56 -15.25 -14.60
N ASN A 309 -0.78 -14.81 -15.85
CA ASN A 309 0.17 -13.98 -16.60
C ASN A 309 -0.21 -12.49 -16.63
N HIS A 310 -1.16 -12.04 -15.80
CA HIS A 310 -1.49 -10.62 -15.75
C HIS A 310 -0.26 -9.80 -15.27
N PRO A 311 0.03 -8.66 -15.90
CA PRO A 311 1.22 -7.86 -15.62
C PRO A 311 1.00 -6.95 -14.40
N ILE A 312 0.63 -7.52 -13.26
CA ILE A 312 0.48 -6.75 -12.03
C ILE A 312 1.85 -6.40 -11.44
N SER A 313 1.95 -5.24 -10.82
CA SER A 313 3.15 -4.78 -10.14
C SER A 313 3.30 -5.39 -8.76
N TYR A 314 2.18 -5.57 -8.07
CA TYR A 314 2.17 -6.18 -6.74
C TYR A 314 0.81 -6.81 -6.40
N VAL A 315 0.86 -7.71 -5.43
CA VAL A 315 -0.30 -8.22 -4.67
C VAL A 315 -0.06 -7.98 -3.18
N MET A 316 -1.04 -7.42 -2.48
CA MET A 316 -0.96 -7.22 -1.03
C MET A 316 -2.03 -8.05 -0.32
N LEU A 317 -1.57 -8.88 0.60
CA LEU A 317 -2.42 -9.65 1.51
C LEU A 317 -2.77 -8.81 2.74
N TRP A 318 -3.97 -9.04 3.29
CA TRP A 318 -4.38 -8.36 4.52
C TRP A 318 -3.56 -8.81 5.74
N ARG A 319 -3.75 -8.14 6.86
CA ARG A 319 -2.98 -8.31 8.09
C ARG A 319 -3.31 -9.59 8.86
N ASN A 320 -2.35 -10.10 9.61
CA ASN A 320 -2.58 -11.06 10.69
C ASN A 320 -2.83 -10.30 12.00
N GLY A 321 -4.11 -10.14 12.38
CA GLY A 321 -4.50 -9.35 13.53
C GLY A 321 -4.33 -10.15 14.84
N HIS A 322 -3.33 -9.81 15.63
CA HIS A 322 -3.03 -10.48 16.90
C HIS A 322 -4.13 -10.32 17.97
N GLU A 323 -4.97 -9.29 17.82
CA GLU A 323 -6.05 -8.95 18.74
C GLU A 323 -7.39 -9.66 18.44
N LEU A 324 -7.48 -10.38 17.32
CA LEU A 324 -8.69 -11.02 16.83
C LEU A 324 -8.48 -12.51 16.57
N ALA A 325 -9.28 -13.36 17.17
CA ALA A 325 -9.24 -14.78 16.89
C ALA A 325 -9.53 -15.09 15.42
N ASN A 326 -8.76 -15.97 14.80
CA ASN A 326 -8.91 -16.39 13.41
C ASN A 326 -8.89 -15.22 12.41
N HIS A 327 -8.09 -14.18 12.69
CA HIS A 327 -7.94 -13.03 11.81
C HIS A 327 -6.53 -13.01 11.22
N TYR A 328 -6.27 -13.97 10.35
CA TYR A 328 -5.01 -14.06 9.61
C TYR A 328 -5.28 -14.31 8.12
N TYR A 329 -4.41 -13.74 7.30
CA TYR A 329 -4.50 -13.76 5.84
C TYR A 329 -3.22 -14.24 5.16
N VAL A 330 -2.16 -14.46 5.95
CA VAL A 330 -0.99 -15.21 5.54
C VAL A 330 -0.74 -16.32 6.57
N PRO A 331 -0.11 -17.43 6.19
CA PRO A 331 0.13 -18.52 7.12
C PRO A 331 1.22 -18.18 8.14
N PHE A 332 1.27 -18.96 9.19
CA PHE A 332 2.27 -18.97 10.25
C PHE A 332 2.66 -20.43 10.55
N PRO A 333 3.72 -20.71 11.33
CA PRO A 333 4.15 -22.07 11.60
C PRO A 333 3.03 -22.95 12.17
N GLY A 334 2.71 -24.04 11.48
CA GLY A 334 1.66 -24.97 11.85
C GLY A 334 0.28 -24.68 11.25
N GLN A 335 0.10 -23.56 10.53
CA GLN A 335 -1.11 -23.32 9.77
C GLN A 335 -1.19 -24.25 8.55
N ARG A 336 -2.37 -24.79 8.24
CA ARG A 336 -2.58 -25.87 7.27
C ARG A 336 -2.10 -25.56 5.85
N SER A 337 -2.13 -24.30 5.41
CA SER A 337 -1.70 -23.91 4.06
C SER A 337 -0.22 -23.54 3.94
N THR A 338 0.57 -23.71 5.01
CA THR A 338 1.99 -23.31 5.03
C THR A 338 2.81 -23.97 3.93
N GLU A 339 2.60 -25.28 3.68
CA GLU A 339 3.33 -25.99 2.62
C GLU A 339 2.99 -25.48 1.22
N ASP A 340 1.75 -25.13 0.99
CA ASP A 340 1.32 -24.55 -0.29
C ASP A 340 1.83 -23.11 -0.46
N PHE A 341 1.87 -22.34 0.63
CA PHE A 341 2.50 -21.02 0.61
C PHE A 341 4.00 -21.10 0.27
N VAL A 342 4.73 -22.10 0.77
CA VAL A 342 6.14 -22.31 0.38
C VAL A 342 6.27 -22.64 -1.11
N LYS A 343 5.33 -23.38 -1.70
CA LYS A 343 5.31 -23.59 -3.16
C LYS A 343 5.07 -22.27 -3.90
N PHE A 344 4.08 -21.49 -3.48
CA PHE A 344 3.79 -20.17 -4.01
C PHE A 344 4.99 -19.21 -3.89
N TYR A 345 5.68 -19.20 -2.74
CA TYR A 345 6.93 -18.46 -2.54
C TYR A 345 8.00 -18.80 -3.57
N ASN A 346 8.12 -20.07 -3.95
CA ASN A 346 9.11 -20.53 -4.92
C ASN A 346 8.66 -20.38 -6.40
N GLU A 347 7.49 -19.81 -6.68
CA GLU A 347 7.07 -19.53 -8.05
C GLU A 347 7.93 -18.41 -8.64
N PRO A 348 8.43 -18.55 -9.88
CA PRO A 348 9.38 -17.59 -10.47
C PRO A 348 8.86 -16.15 -10.58
N ARG A 349 7.55 -15.96 -10.53
CA ARG A 349 6.92 -14.64 -10.65
C ARG A 349 6.57 -13.98 -9.32
N THR A 350 6.64 -14.70 -8.22
CA THR A 350 6.33 -14.18 -6.88
C THR A 350 7.61 -13.62 -6.27
N LEU A 351 7.73 -12.30 -6.21
CA LEU A 351 8.96 -11.63 -5.82
C LEU A 351 8.90 -11.17 -4.36
N PHE A 352 9.80 -11.72 -3.56
CA PHE A 352 10.00 -11.36 -2.15
C PHE A 352 11.16 -10.37 -2.02
N LEU A 353 11.52 -10.01 -0.78
CA LEU A 353 12.47 -8.93 -0.56
C LEU A 353 13.85 -9.20 -1.17
N HIS A 354 14.34 -10.45 -1.10
CA HIS A 354 15.64 -10.81 -1.67
C HIS A 354 15.67 -10.78 -3.22
N ASP A 355 14.51 -10.89 -3.87
CA ASP A 355 14.39 -10.88 -5.33
C ASP A 355 14.45 -9.46 -5.92
N ILE A 356 14.32 -8.43 -5.08
CA ILE A 356 14.24 -7.06 -5.53
C ILE A 356 15.43 -6.23 -5.06
N ASN A 357 15.88 -5.36 -5.93
CA ASN A 357 16.83 -4.31 -5.59
C ASN A 357 16.62 -3.10 -6.52
N GLY A 358 17.05 -1.95 -6.07
CA GLY A 358 17.09 -0.76 -6.92
C GLY A 358 15.74 -0.14 -7.27
N MET A 359 14.65 -0.44 -6.54
CA MET A 359 13.31 0.14 -6.79
C MET A 359 13.31 1.70 -6.75
N TYR A 360 14.30 2.30 -6.13
CA TYR A 360 14.46 3.74 -5.95
C TYR A 360 15.62 4.34 -6.74
N LEU A 361 16.38 3.51 -7.47
CA LEU A 361 17.53 3.95 -8.25
C LEU A 361 17.12 4.39 -9.65
N GLU A 362 17.90 5.30 -10.22
CA GLU A 362 17.71 5.71 -11.61
C GLU A 362 17.83 4.51 -12.56
N LYS A 363 17.10 4.60 -13.66
CA LYS A 363 17.23 3.67 -14.79
C LYS A 363 18.68 3.66 -15.24
N LYS A 364 19.32 2.49 -15.24
CA LYS A 364 20.59 2.32 -15.94
C LYS A 364 20.32 2.46 -17.44
N GLU A 365 20.79 3.53 -18.06
CA GLU A 365 20.80 3.60 -19.50
C GLU A 365 21.55 2.38 -20.05
N SER A 366 20.85 1.55 -20.83
CA SER A 366 21.54 0.53 -21.62
C SER A 366 22.46 1.26 -22.57
N LYS A 367 23.78 1.26 -22.33
CA LYS A 367 24.75 1.69 -23.34
C LYS A 367 24.46 0.83 -24.58
N SER A 368 23.84 1.42 -25.59
CA SER A 368 23.78 0.84 -26.93
C SER A 368 25.21 0.51 -27.30
N LYS A 369 25.53 -0.76 -27.47
CA LYS A 369 26.77 -1.16 -28.09
C LYS A 369 26.68 -0.66 -29.55
N GLU A 370 27.40 0.43 -29.83
CA GLU A 370 27.78 0.78 -31.19
C GLU A 370 28.61 -0.33 -31.80
#